data_890f78828c33c5116a844da014acd295
#
_entry.id   890f78828c33c5116a844da014acd295
#
_cell.length_a   1.000
_cell.length_b   1.000
_cell.length_c   1.000
_cell.angle_alpha   90.00
_cell.angle_beta   90.00
_cell.angle_gamma   90.00
#
_symmetry.space_group_name_H-M   'P 1'
#
loop_
_entity.id
_entity.type
_entity.pdbx_description
1 polymer ?
#
loop_
_entity_poly.entity_id
_entity_poly.type
_entity_poly.pdbx_seq_one_letter_code
_entity_poly.pdbx_strand_id
1 'polypeptide(L)'
;MKRIVVIVLMMAACLGNAQAQLHLKANVQNNHLWRGMEVADGCLILTDLGYTFANGHMTLGLWGGTNTQGSYKEFNHYITLRTGGLEFSAMDTYNFSPGATYNNRQYFNYSAHETGRFLNCTLNYRFQQPRFPLLLSWSTIMFGRDRSADNKEQKYTTFVYAEYPIYNKEGWKVDAGVGGAFALNKAGEKQNFYGNTSGIVHTQLKVSHDLKIGSYTLPVHAMGLWNPQSQKAYFQIGAQIVNL
;
A
#
# COMPACT_ATOMS: atom_id res chain seq x y z
N MET A 1 2.04 29.91 -8.61
CA MET A 1 0.85 30.21 -7.80
C MET A 1 -0.44 30.22 -8.62
N LYS A 2 -0.58 31.02 -9.71
CA LYS A 2 -1.84 31.10 -10.50
C LYS A 2 -2.31 29.74 -11.07
N ARG A 3 -1.40 28.85 -11.50
CA ARG A 3 -1.76 27.50 -12.03
C ARG A 3 -2.27 26.54 -10.97
N ILE A 4 -1.77 26.61 -9.74
CA ILE A 4 -2.24 25.80 -8.61
C ILE A 4 -3.65 26.25 -8.18
N VAL A 5 -3.90 27.55 -8.15
CA VAL A 5 -5.22 28.11 -7.83
C VAL A 5 -6.27 27.68 -8.86
N VAL A 6 -5.93 27.65 -10.15
CA VAL A 6 -6.82 27.20 -11.23
C VAL A 6 -7.13 25.70 -11.08
N ILE A 7 -6.15 24.86 -10.73
CA ILE A 7 -6.37 23.42 -10.51
C ILE A 7 -7.27 23.20 -9.28
N VAL A 8 -7.05 23.93 -8.19
CA VAL A 8 -7.89 23.87 -6.99
C VAL A 8 -9.31 24.35 -7.28
N LEU A 9 -9.49 25.42 -8.08
CA LEU A 9 -10.80 25.93 -8.48
C LEU A 9 -11.51 24.97 -9.47
N MET A 10 -10.80 24.32 -10.40
CA MET A 10 -11.38 23.27 -11.24
C MET A 10 -11.81 22.05 -10.44
N MET A 11 -11.02 21.63 -9.44
CA MET A 11 -11.43 20.56 -8.52
C MET A 11 -12.64 20.98 -7.69
N ALA A 12 -12.72 22.21 -7.21
CA ALA A 12 -13.88 22.73 -6.48
C ALA A 12 -15.16 22.85 -7.36
N ALA A 13 -15.02 23.18 -8.64
CA ALA A 13 -16.15 23.27 -9.58
C ALA A 13 -16.72 21.89 -9.97
N CYS A 14 -15.93 20.82 -9.89
CA CYS A 14 -16.41 19.44 -10.07
C CYS A 14 -17.23 18.91 -8.87
N LEU A 15 -17.26 19.62 -7.75
CA LEU A 15 -17.93 19.19 -6.50
C LEU A 15 -19.44 19.47 -6.50
N GLY A 16 -20.00 20.03 -7.56
CA GLY A 16 -21.35 20.61 -7.58
C GLY A 16 -22.53 19.63 -7.44
N ASN A 17 -22.39 18.30 -7.62
CA ASN A 17 -23.48 17.33 -7.46
C ASN A 17 -23.01 15.88 -7.20
N ALA A 18 -21.78 15.65 -6.78
CA ALA A 18 -21.32 14.32 -6.42
C ALA A 18 -21.53 14.08 -4.93
N GLN A 19 -22.14 12.97 -4.56
CA GLN A 19 -22.10 12.48 -3.18
C GLN A 19 -20.63 12.14 -2.88
N ALA A 20 -19.95 13.09 -2.29
CA ALA A 20 -18.58 12.95 -1.88
C ALA A 20 -18.55 12.39 -0.45
N GLN A 21 -17.70 11.38 -0.22
CA GLN A 21 -17.57 10.76 1.09
C GLN A 21 -16.15 10.95 1.61
N LEU A 22 -16.06 11.58 2.77
CA LEU A 22 -14.84 11.57 3.56
C LEU A 22 -14.79 10.24 4.31
N HIS A 23 -13.65 9.57 4.29
CA HIS A 23 -13.38 8.43 5.15
C HIS A 23 -12.10 8.64 5.97
N LEU A 24 -12.12 8.17 7.19
CA LEU A 24 -10.99 8.13 8.08
C LEU A 24 -10.87 6.71 8.65
N LYS A 25 -9.73 6.08 8.45
CA LYS A 25 -9.40 4.79 9.06
C LYS A 25 -8.17 4.91 9.93
N ALA A 26 -8.16 4.22 11.06
CA ALA A 26 -6.97 4.06 11.87
C ALA A 26 -6.83 2.60 12.30
N ASN A 27 -5.64 2.05 12.12
CA ASN A 27 -5.29 0.70 12.49
C ASN A 27 -4.17 0.71 13.53
N VAL A 28 -4.25 -0.21 14.48
CA VAL A 28 -3.17 -0.54 15.39
C VAL A 28 -2.68 -1.95 15.10
N GLN A 29 -1.37 -2.13 14.97
CA GLN A 29 -0.78 -3.44 14.67
C GLN A 29 0.65 -3.56 15.21
N ASN A 30 1.13 -4.80 15.33
CA ASN A 30 2.45 -5.07 15.91
C ASN A 30 3.63 -4.83 14.98
N ASN A 31 3.41 -4.85 13.66
CA ASN A 31 4.43 -4.55 12.65
C ASN A 31 3.78 -4.04 11.36
N HIS A 32 4.58 -3.40 10.50
CA HIS A 32 4.17 -3.03 9.15
C HIS A 32 4.80 -3.95 8.12
N LEU A 33 4.00 -4.87 7.58
CA LEU A 33 4.43 -5.79 6.53
C LEU A 33 4.02 -5.25 5.17
N TRP A 34 4.96 -5.23 4.22
CA TRP A 34 4.72 -4.76 2.86
C TRP A 34 5.44 -5.63 1.85
N ARG A 35 4.68 -6.35 1.02
CA ARG A 35 5.18 -7.15 -0.10
C ARG A 35 6.35 -8.07 0.26
N GLY A 36 6.20 -8.83 1.33
CA GLY A 36 7.20 -9.79 1.79
C GLY A 36 8.30 -9.22 2.67
N MET A 37 8.24 -7.93 3.01
CA MET A 37 9.18 -7.26 3.90
C MET A 37 8.49 -6.77 5.16
N GLU A 38 9.23 -6.76 6.26
CA GLU A 38 8.89 -5.98 7.44
C GLU A 38 9.51 -4.58 7.30
N VAL A 39 8.65 -3.58 7.13
CA VAL A 39 9.05 -2.17 6.99
C VAL A 39 9.32 -1.54 8.35
N ALA A 40 8.54 -1.96 9.35
CA ALA A 40 8.67 -1.52 10.73
C ALA A 40 8.11 -2.55 11.69
N ASP A 41 8.67 -2.62 12.88
CA ASP A 41 8.24 -3.42 14.00
C ASP A 41 7.71 -2.56 15.17
N GLY A 42 7.20 -3.23 16.20
CA GLY A 42 6.62 -2.61 17.38
C GLY A 42 5.17 -2.15 17.17
N CYS A 43 4.59 -1.54 18.20
CA CYS A 43 3.22 -1.06 18.12
C CYS A 43 3.12 0.12 17.13
N LEU A 44 2.39 -0.08 16.03
CA LEU A 44 2.19 0.92 15.00
C LEU A 44 0.76 1.47 15.01
N ILE A 45 0.66 2.75 14.69
CA ILE A 45 -0.58 3.41 14.32
C ILE A 45 -0.47 3.80 12.85
N LEU A 46 -1.39 3.28 12.04
CA LEU A 46 -1.48 3.56 10.60
C LEU A 46 -2.82 4.22 10.31
N THR A 47 -2.81 5.32 9.59
CA THR A 47 -4.01 6.11 9.29
C THR A 47 -4.20 6.28 7.79
N ASP A 48 -5.44 6.34 7.37
CA ASP A 48 -5.86 6.62 6.01
C ASP A 48 -6.99 7.63 6.06
N LEU A 49 -6.77 8.79 5.44
CA LEU A 49 -7.75 9.84 5.25
C LEU A 49 -8.00 10.02 3.77
N GLY A 50 -9.20 9.77 3.29
CA GLY A 50 -9.51 9.89 1.88
C GLY A 50 -10.82 10.58 1.60
N TYR A 51 -10.89 11.23 0.48
CA TYR A 51 -12.07 11.88 -0.07
C TYR A 51 -12.44 11.24 -1.38
N THR A 52 -13.60 10.57 -1.40
CA THR A 52 -14.11 9.84 -2.56
C THR A 52 -15.20 10.66 -3.24
N PHE A 53 -15.10 10.81 -4.55
CA PHE A 53 -16.01 11.58 -5.39
C PHE A 53 -16.26 10.85 -6.73
N ALA A 54 -16.93 11.53 -7.67
CA ALA A 54 -17.34 10.92 -8.93
C ALA A 54 -18.12 9.61 -8.75
N ASN A 55 -19.14 9.62 -7.85
CA ASN A 55 -19.97 8.46 -7.55
C ASN A 55 -19.18 7.21 -7.10
N GLY A 56 -18.09 7.41 -6.36
CA GLY A 56 -17.25 6.32 -5.87
C GLY A 56 -16.08 5.93 -6.78
N HIS A 57 -15.98 6.55 -7.96
CA HIS A 57 -14.98 6.16 -8.94
C HIS A 57 -13.58 6.72 -8.68
N MET A 58 -13.46 7.80 -7.91
CA MET A 58 -12.17 8.44 -7.67
C MET A 58 -11.98 8.78 -6.20
N THR A 59 -10.83 8.45 -5.65
CA THR A 59 -10.42 8.81 -4.29
C THR A 59 -9.10 9.56 -4.33
N LEU A 60 -9.02 10.68 -3.61
CA LEU A 60 -7.78 11.33 -3.24
C LEU A 60 -7.55 11.10 -1.76
N GLY A 61 -6.34 10.73 -1.36
CA GLY A 61 -6.10 10.42 0.03
C GLY A 61 -4.69 10.66 0.51
N LEU A 62 -4.59 10.64 1.84
CA LEU A 62 -3.37 10.72 2.62
C LEU A 62 -3.27 9.48 3.47
N TRP A 63 -2.12 8.85 3.45
CA TRP A 63 -1.82 7.71 4.30
C TRP A 63 -0.61 8.05 5.18
N GLY A 64 -0.66 7.69 6.45
CA GLY A 64 0.44 7.94 7.37
C GLY A 64 0.63 6.81 8.36
N GLY A 65 1.88 6.63 8.79
CA GLY A 65 2.23 5.61 9.77
C GLY A 65 3.37 6.02 10.68
N THR A 66 3.26 5.61 11.94
CA THR A 66 4.33 5.75 12.94
C THR A 66 4.28 4.60 13.93
N ASN A 67 5.42 4.28 14.54
CA ASN A 67 5.47 3.38 15.70
C ASN A 67 5.67 4.14 17.01
N THR A 68 5.38 3.49 18.13
CA THR A 68 5.49 4.09 19.47
C THR A 68 6.93 4.47 19.84
N GLN A 69 7.93 3.82 19.24
CA GLN A 69 9.35 4.10 19.46
C GLN A 69 9.85 5.33 18.67
N GLY A 70 9.07 5.82 17.71
CA GLY A 70 9.47 6.93 16.83
C GLY A 70 10.53 6.58 15.79
N SER A 71 10.88 5.30 15.67
CA SER A 71 11.85 4.79 14.68
C SER A 71 11.28 4.64 13.28
N TYR A 72 9.95 4.60 13.13
CA TYR A 72 9.24 4.57 11.86
C TYR A 72 8.34 5.78 11.71
N LYS A 73 8.45 6.44 10.56
CA LYS A 73 7.61 7.59 10.17
C LYS A 73 7.43 7.59 8.66
N GLU A 74 6.18 7.58 8.22
CA GLU A 74 5.85 7.61 6.79
C GLU A 74 4.62 8.48 6.55
N PHE A 75 4.62 9.23 5.45
CA PHE A 75 3.50 10.05 5.01
C PHE A 75 3.41 10.03 3.49
N ASN A 76 2.30 9.55 2.98
CA ASN A 76 2.03 9.30 1.57
C ASN A 76 0.80 10.06 1.12
N HIS A 77 0.75 10.42 -0.14
CA HIS A 77 -0.46 10.85 -0.79
C HIS A 77 -0.74 9.97 -2.00
N TYR A 78 -2.01 9.77 -2.27
CA TYR A 78 -2.42 8.84 -3.31
C TYR A 78 -3.66 9.30 -4.07
N ILE A 79 -3.81 8.76 -5.26
CA ILE A 79 -5.03 8.76 -6.04
C ILE A 79 -5.42 7.32 -6.34
N THR A 80 -6.72 7.03 -6.28
CA THR A 80 -7.29 5.74 -6.69
C THR A 80 -8.45 5.97 -7.64
N LEU A 81 -8.48 5.22 -8.74
CA LEU A 81 -9.56 5.20 -9.73
C LEU A 81 -10.17 3.80 -9.75
N ARG A 82 -11.51 3.71 -9.70
CA ARG A 82 -12.23 2.43 -9.67
C ARG A 82 -13.32 2.38 -10.72
N THR A 83 -13.43 1.21 -11.36
CA THR A 83 -14.55 0.90 -12.26
C THR A 83 -14.76 -0.61 -12.34
N GLY A 84 -15.97 -1.07 -12.02
CA GLY A 84 -16.24 -2.50 -11.92
C GLY A 84 -15.25 -3.19 -10.96
N GLY A 85 -14.64 -4.30 -11.40
CA GLY A 85 -13.59 -5.00 -10.63
C GLY A 85 -12.19 -4.41 -10.76
N LEU A 86 -12.01 -3.36 -11.58
CA LEU A 86 -10.71 -2.75 -11.84
C LEU A 86 -10.46 -1.58 -10.89
N GLU A 87 -9.25 -1.54 -10.33
CA GLU A 87 -8.77 -0.43 -9.53
C GLU A 87 -7.34 -0.07 -9.96
N PHE A 88 -7.12 1.19 -10.29
CA PHE A 88 -5.80 1.77 -10.47
C PHE A 88 -5.49 2.71 -9.31
N SER A 89 -4.28 2.62 -8.76
CA SER A 89 -3.80 3.58 -7.76
C SER A 89 -2.38 4.05 -8.08
N ALA A 90 -2.11 5.31 -7.76
CA ALA A 90 -0.77 5.86 -7.75
C ALA A 90 -0.53 6.47 -6.36
N MET A 91 0.51 5.99 -5.69
CA MET A 91 0.90 6.43 -4.35
C MET A 91 2.32 6.95 -4.36
N ASP A 92 2.48 8.19 -3.94
CA ASP A 92 3.78 8.80 -3.68
C ASP A 92 4.16 8.57 -2.22
N THR A 93 5.11 7.68 -2.01
CA THR A 93 5.53 7.21 -0.70
C THR A 93 6.76 7.98 -0.22
N TYR A 94 6.66 8.57 0.96
CA TYR A 94 7.78 9.21 1.63
C TYR A 94 7.95 8.70 3.06
N ASN A 95 8.94 7.84 3.22
CA ASN A 95 9.35 7.38 4.53
C ASN A 95 10.50 8.27 5.03
N PHE A 96 10.28 8.96 6.15
CA PHE A 96 11.22 9.87 6.80
C PHE A 96 11.67 9.40 8.17
N SER A 97 11.72 8.09 8.34
CA SER A 97 12.23 7.44 9.54
C SER A 97 13.65 7.90 9.88
N PRO A 98 14.00 8.12 11.16
CA PRO A 98 15.31 8.67 11.55
C PRO A 98 16.50 7.84 11.07
N GLY A 99 16.35 6.51 10.98
CA GLY A 99 17.41 5.58 10.54
C GLY A 99 17.47 5.34 9.03
N ALA A 100 16.70 6.06 8.22
CA ALA A 100 16.70 5.86 6.77
C ALA A 100 18.06 6.22 6.13
N THR A 101 18.53 5.35 5.23
CA THR A 101 19.82 5.52 4.50
C THR A 101 19.70 6.39 3.25
N TYR A 102 18.50 6.79 2.90
CA TYR A 102 18.15 7.68 1.78
C TYR A 102 17.73 9.06 2.32
N ASN A 103 17.46 10.01 1.42
CA ASN A 103 17.03 11.36 1.77
C ASN A 103 15.68 11.35 2.53
N ASN A 104 15.74 11.51 3.84
CA ASN A 104 14.61 11.51 4.75
C ASN A 104 14.32 12.90 5.37
N ARG A 105 14.90 13.97 4.80
CA ARG A 105 14.82 15.34 5.36
C ARG A 105 14.15 16.34 4.43
N GLN A 106 14.13 16.07 3.12
CA GLN A 106 13.63 16.99 2.11
C GLN A 106 12.33 16.45 1.50
N TYR A 107 11.20 16.78 2.11
CA TYR A 107 9.90 16.30 1.70
C TYR A 107 9.58 16.56 0.23
N PHE A 108 9.92 17.73 -0.30
CA PHE A 108 9.64 18.13 -1.68
C PHE A 108 10.81 17.88 -2.66
N ASN A 109 11.80 17.07 -2.28
CA ASN A 109 12.84 16.68 -3.21
C ASN A 109 12.35 15.58 -4.14
N TYR A 110 12.11 15.93 -5.40
CA TYR A 110 11.73 15.04 -6.50
C TYR A 110 12.86 14.82 -7.51
N SER A 111 14.11 15.15 -7.17
CA SER A 111 15.26 14.81 -7.99
C SER A 111 15.43 13.29 -8.06
N ALA A 112 15.39 12.70 -9.25
CA ALA A 112 15.37 11.24 -9.43
C ALA A 112 16.57 10.53 -8.78
N HIS A 113 17.72 11.19 -8.64
CA HIS A 113 18.95 10.62 -8.09
C HIS A 113 19.17 10.89 -6.60
N GLU A 114 18.38 11.78 -6.00
CA GLU A 114 18.58 12.27 -4.62
C GLU A 114 17.36 12.08 -3.72
N THR A 115 16.20 11.82 -4.32
CA THR A 115 14.94 11.71 -3.57
C THR A 115 14.91 10.47 -2.69
N GLY A 116 14.34 10.59 -1.50
CA GLY A 116 13.96 9.44 -0.66
C GLY A 116 12.57 8.89 -0.97
N ARG A 117 11.85 9.52 -1.90
CA ARG A 117 10.50 9.13 -2.31
C ARG A 117 10.50 8.03 -3.35
N PHE A 118 9.36 7.40 -3.52
CA PHE A 118 9.07 6.61 -4.71
C PHE A 118 7.58 6.68 -5.06
N LEU A 119 7.31 6.75 -6.36
CA LEU A 119 5.96 6.66 -6.90
C LEU A 119 5.67 5.22 -7.30
N ASN A 120 4.71 4.61 -6.62
CA ASN A 120 4.24 3.26 -6.91
C ASN A 120 2.88 3.32 -7.61
N CYS A 121 2.79 2.73 -8.80
CA CYS A 121 1.54 2.55 -9.52
C CYS A 121 1.08 1.10 -9.41
N THR A 122 -0.19 0.91 -9.06
CA THR A 122 -0.79 -0.41 -8.88
C THR A 122 -2.05 -0.54 -9.71
N LEU A 123 -2.17 -1.66 -10.40
CA LEU A 123 -3.39 -2.07 -11.09
C LEU A 123 -3.90 -3.35 -10.43
N ASN A 124 -5.10 -3.29 -9.88
CA ASN A 124 -5.79 -4.42 -9.27
C ASN A 124 -6.98 -4.82 -10.13
N TYR A 125 -7.23 -6.10 -10.23
CA TYR A 125 -8.47 -6.62 -10.77
C TYR A 125 -9.05 -7.68 -9.85
N ARG A 126 -10.25 -7.43 -9.32
CA ARG A 126 -11.00 -8.41 -8.54
C ARG A 126 -12.13 -8.97 -9.39
N PHE A 127 -12.09 -10.28 -9.60
CA PHE A 127 -13.16 -10.98 -10.30
C PHE A 127 -14.47 -10.82 -9.53
N GLN A 128 -15.51 -10.37 -10.23
CA GLN A 128 -16.82 -10.07 -9.65
C GLN A 128 -17.71 -11.30 -9.49
N GLN A 129 -17.22 -12.47 -9.88
CA GLN A 129 -17.98 -13.71 -9.76
C GLN A 129 -17.95 -14.22 -8.31
N PRO A 130 -19.13 -14.46 -7.65
CA PRO A 130 -19.15 -14.89 -6.25
C PRO A 130 -18.41 -16.22 -5.98
N ARG A 131 -18.36 -17.10 -6.98
CA ARG A 131 -17.67 -18.38 -6.87
C ARG A 131 -16.17 -18.32 -7.16
N PHE A 132 -15.69 -17.19 -7.69
CA PHE A 132 -14.29 -17.02 -8.05
C PHE A 132 -13.84 -15.58 -7.79
N PRO A 133 -13.83 -15.12 -6.51
CA PRO A 133 -13.47 -13.75 -6.17
C PRO A 133 -11.94 -13.53 -6.08
N LEU A 134 -11.19 -14.04 -7.06
CA LEU A 134 -9.74 -13.88 -7.15
C LEU A 134 -9.39 -12.39 -7.32
N LEU A 135 -8.40 -11.93 -6.57
CA LEU A 135 -7.71 -10.66 -6.78
C LEU A 135 -6.39 -10.91 -7.50
N LEU A 136 -6.17 -10.20 -8.59
CA LEU A 136 -4.87 -10.08 -9.24
C LEU A 136 -4.38 -8.64 -9.10
N SER A 137 -3.08 -8.48 -8.84
CA SER A 137 -2.43 -7.18 -8.68
C SER A 137 -1.13 -7.11 -9.45
N TRP A 138 -0.91 -5.99 -10.11
CA TRP A 138 0.35 -5.61 -10.74
C TRP A 138 0.77 -4.25 -10.22
N SER A 139 1.94 -4.17 -9.61
CA SER A 139 2.45 -2.92 -9.03
C SER A 139 3.86 -2.67 -9.51
N THR A 140 4.15 -1.44 -9.96
CA THR A 140 5.47 -1.04 -10.42
C THR A 140 5.89 0.27 -9.77
N ILE A 141 7.12 0.35 -9.29
CA ILE A 141 7.73 1.59 -8.82
C ILE A 141 8.21 2.37 -10.05
N MET A 142 7.46 3.41 -10.41
CA MET A 142 7.65 4.16 -11.65
C MET A 142 8.74 5.23 -11.55
N PHE A 143 9.02 5.70 -10.33
CA PHE A 143 9.94 6.81 -10.10
C PHE A 143 10.51 6.77 -8.68
N GLY A 144 11.68 7.38 -8.48
CA GLY A 144 12.27 7.64 -7.18
C GLY A 144 13.42 6.70 -6.82
N ARG A 145 13.54 6.35 -5.55
CA ARG A 145 14.70 5.65 -4.97
C ARG A 145 14.87 4.16 -5.35
N ASP A 146 14.03 3.63 -6.22
CA ASP A 146 14.19 2.30 -6.79
C ASP A 146 15.19 2.32 -7.95
N ARG A 147 16.47 2.43 -7.63
CA ARG A 147 17.53 2.65 -8.62
C ARG A 147 18.60 1.56 -8.60
N SER A 148 19.33 1.45 -9.71
CA SER A 148 20.53 0.59 -9.80
C SER A 148 21.57 0.99 -8.75
N ALA A 149 22.51 0.06 -8.44
CA ALA A 149 23.52 0.29 -7.42
C ALA A 149 24.43 1.50 -7.72
N ASP A 150 24.64 1.82 -9.00
CA ASP A 150 25.38 3.00 -9.46
C ASP A 150 24.52 4.26 -9.59
N ASN A 151 23.25 4.18 -9.17
CA ASN A 151 22.24 5.25 -9.21
C ASN A 151 21.97 5.83 -10.62
N LYS A 152 22.28 5.12 -11.70
CA LYS A 152 22.06 5.62 -13.06
C LYS A 152 20.68 5.29 -13.61
N GLU A 153 20.16 4.09 -13.30
CA GLU A 153 18.94 3.57 -13.89
C GLU A 153 17.82 3.43 -12.86
N GLN A 154 16.60 3.74 -13.25
CA GLN A 154 15.39 3.33 -12.54
C GLN A 154 15.18 1.84 -12.77
N LYS A 155 14.97 1.04 -11.70
CA LYS A 155 14.80 -0.41 -11.83
C LYS A 155 13.41 -0.80 -12.32
N TYR A 156 12.41 0.04 -12.10
CA TYR A 156 11.01 -0.29 -12.33
C TYR A 156 10.62 -1.61 -11.65
N THR A 157 11.02 -1.74 -10.38
CA THR A 157 10.70 -2.93 -9.60
C THR A 157 9.21 -3.17 -9.61
N THR A 158 8.85 -4.37 -10.03
CA THR A 158 7.47 -4.81 -10.19
C THR A 158 7.18 -5.93 -9.21
N PHE A 159 6.00 -5.84 -8.58
CA PHE A 159 5.44 -6.86 -7.71
C PHE A 159 4.11 -7.32 -8.30
N VAL A 160 3.99 -8.62 -8.55
CA VAL A 160 2.75 -9.27 -8.99
C VAL A 160 2.19 -10.08 -7.84
N TYR A 161 0.86 -10.07 -7.68
CA TYR A 161 0.22 -10.71 -6.54
C TYR A 161 -1.13 -11.31 -6.92
N ALA A 162 -1.42 -12.46 -6.34
CA ALA A 162 -2.71 -13.09 -6.40
C ALA A 162 -3.21 -13.42 -4.99
N GLU A 163 -4.49 -13.16 -4.71
CA GLU A 163 -5.14 -13.46 -3.44
C GLU A 163 -6.51 -14.09 -3.67
N TYR A 164 -6.79 -15.13 -2.90
CA TYR A 164 -8.07 -15.82 -2.94
C TYR A 164 -8.63 -16.01 -1.53
N PRO A 165 -9.91 -15.66 -1.28
CA PRO A 165 -10.58 -15.97 -0.01
C PRO A 165 -10.95 -17.45 0.01
N ILE A 166 -10.21 -18.23 0.78
CA ILE A 166 -10.41 -19.69 0.92
C ILE A 166 -11.52 -20.04 1.90
N TYR A 167 -11.91 -19.09 2.78
CA TYR A 167 -13.02 -19.21 3.70
C TYR A 167 -13.68 -17.85 3.94
N ASN A 168 -15.00 -17.81 3.94
CA ASN A 168 -15.75 -16.59 4.26
C ASN A 168 -17.15 -16.97 4.77
N LYS A 169 -17.28 -17.18 6.08
CA LYS A 169 -18.56 -17.51 6.75
C LYS A 169 -18.58 -16.99 8.18
N GLU A 170 -19.77 -16.63 8.67
CA GLU A 170 -20.03 -16.30 10.09
C GLU A 170 -19.12 -15.21 10.64
N GLY A 171 -18.80 -14.20 9.80
CA GLY A 171 -17.91 -13.11 10.19
C GLY A 171 -16.42 -13.46 10.18
N TRP A 172 -16.04 -14.69 9.88
CA TRP A 172 -14.67 -15.12 9.67
C TRP A 172 -14.30 -15.09 8.19
N LYS A 173 -13.15 -14.57 7.88
CA LYS A 173 -12.59 -14.58 6.55
C LYS A 173 -11.14 -15.06 6.61
N VAL A 174 -10.78 -15.97 5.68
CA VAL A 174 -9.41 -16.44 5.51
C VAL A 174 -8.98 -16.20 4.07
N ASP A 175 -7.96 -15.40 3.89
CA ASP A 175 -7.37 -15.08 2.58
C ASP A 175 -5.99 -15.74 2.46
N ALA A 176 -5.76 -16.44 1.36
CA ALA A 176 -4.45 -16.93 0.98
C ALA A 176 -3.91 -16.10 -0.17
N GLY A 177 -2.62 -15.72 -0.11
CA GLY A 177 -2.01 -14.87 -1.11
C GLY A 177 -0.58 -15.28 -1.44
N VAL A 178 -0.20 -15.05 -2.70
CA VAL A 178 1.17 -15.27 -3.20
C VAL A 178 1.59 -14.10 -4.09
N GLY A 179 2.84 -13.65 -3.94
CA GLY A 179 3.40 -12.57 -4.74
C GLY A 179 4.86 -12.76 -5.07
N GLY A 180 5.21 -12.30 -6.26
CA GLY A 180 6.58 -12.32 -6.78
C GLY A 180 7.06 -10.94 -7.17
N ALA A 181 8.37 -10.73 -7.17
CA ALA A 181 9.00 -9.47 -7.53
C ALA A 181 10.14 -9.65 -8.53
N PHE A 182 10.32 -8.63 -9.37
CA PHE A 182 11.38 -8.56 -10.38
C PHE A 182 11.62 -7.10 -10.81
N ALA A 183 12.76 -6.83 -11.44
CA ALA A 183 13.05 -5.53 -12.06
C ALA A 183 12.77 -5.58 -13.57
N LEU A 184 12.34 -4.43 -14.15
CA LEU A 184 12.01 -4.32 -15.58
C LEU A 184 13.06 -3.54 -16.38
N ASN A 185 14.08 -2.93 -15.74
CA ASN A 185 15.00 -2.02 -16.40
C ASN A 185 15.87 -2.66 -17.48
N LYS A 186 16.38 -3.87 -17.24
CA LYS A 186 17.22 -4.61 -18.21
C LYS A 186 17.16 -6.11 -18.00
N ALA A 187 17.39 -6.85 -19.08
CA ALA A 187 17.51 -8.29 -19.01
C ALA A 187 18.68 -8.69 -18.09
N GLY A 188 18.42 -9.62 -17.17
CA GLY A 188 19.42 -10.11 -16.23
C GLY A 188 19.62 -9.28 -14.97
N GLU A 189 18.91 -8.16 -14.77
CA GLU A 189 18.86 -7.49 -13.47
C GLU A 189 18.20 -8.40 -12.45
N LYS A 190 18.97 -8.79 -11.44
CA LYS A 190 18.50 -9.71 -10.40
C LYS A 190 17.94 -8.96 -9.21
N GLN A 191 18.63 -7.89 -8.79
CA GLN A 191 18.22 -7.12 -7.60
C GLN A 191 17.02 -6.24 -7.90
N ASN A 192 16.03 -6.29 -7.04
CA ASN A 192 14.85 -5.46 -7.09
C ASN A 192 14.60 -4.83 -5.70
N PHE A 193 13.58 -3.99 -5.55
CA PHE A 193 13.28 -3.27 -4.31
C PHE A 193 12.94 -4.22 -3.14
N TYR A 194 12.43 -5.42 -3.44
CA TYR A 194 11.92 -6.38 -2.45
C TYR A 194 12.88 -7.54 -2.18
N GLY A 195 14.00 -7.64 -2.91
CA GLY A 195 14.94 -8.73 -2.75
C GLY A 195 16.14 -8.69 -3.70
N ASN A 196 17.09 -9.59 -3.45
CA ASN A 196 18.34 -9.66 -4.20
C ASN A 196 18.22 -10.41 -5.54
N THR A 197 17.09 -11.04 -5.79
CA THR A 197 16.81 -11.76 -7.04
C THR A 197 15.32 -11.73 -7.35
N SER A 198 14.97 -11.96 -8.61
CA SER A 198 13.58 -12.16 -9.02
C SER A 198 13.03 -13.46 -8.46
N GLY A 199 11.79 -13.48 -8.02
CA GLY A 199 11.14 -14.67 -7.50
C GLY A 199 9.98 -14.39 -6.55
N ILE A 200 9.50 -15.44 -5.90
CA ILE A 200 8.44 -15.34 -4.89
C ILE A 200 9.01 -14.70 -3.62
N VAL A 201 8.48 -13.57 -3.24
CA VAL A 201 8.90 -12.81 -2.05
C VAL A 201 7.79 -12.74 -0.99
N HIS A 202 6.58 -13.19 -1.30
CA HIS A 202 5.42 -13.03 -0.45
C HIS A 202 4.50 -14.25 -0.56
N THR A 203 4.30 -14.94 0.56
CA THR A 203 3.28 -15.99 0.71
C THR A 203 2.59 -15.73 2.03
N GLN A 204 1.26 -15.53 2.00
CA GLN A 204 0.50 -15.18 3.21
C GLN A 204 -0.71 -16.05 3.43
N LEU A 205 -1.06 -16.19 4.69
CA LEU A 205 -2.37 -16.59 5.16
C LEU A 205 -2.86 -15.55 6.16
N LYS A 206 -3.99 -14.91 5.87
CA LYS A 206 -4.60 -13.89 6.71
C LYS A 206 -5.97 -14.33 7.18
N VAL A 207 -6.18 -14.30 8.49
CA VAL A 207 -7.48 -14.54 9.13
C VAL A 207 -8.00 -13.20 9.63
N SER A 208 -9.25 -12.89 9.33
CA SER A 208 -9.92 -11.66 9.77
C SER A 208 -11.27 -12.00 10.41
N HIS A 209 -11.67 -11.21 11.39
CA HIS A 209 -12.94 -11.35 12.08
C HIS A 209 -13.47 -10.00 12.56
N ASP A 210 -14.79 -9.82 12.51
CA ASP A 210 -15.48 -8.66 13.07
C ASP A 210 -15.88 -8.94 14.52
N LEU A 211 -15.03 -8.55 15.46
CA LEU A 211 -15.26 -8.73 16.89
C LEU A 211 -16.31 -7.74 17.37
N LYS A 212 -17.42 -8.24 17.89
CA LYS A 212 -18.50 -7.40 18.45
C LYS A 212 -18.27 -7.13 19.93
N ILE A 213 -18.20 -5.85 20.31
CA ILE A 213 -18.02 -5.39 21.70
C ILE A 213 -19.18 -4.42 22.00
N GLY A 214 -20.27 -4.95 22.57
CA GLY A 214 -21.52 -4.19 22.73
C GLY A 214 -22.08 -3.76 21.37
N SER A 215 -22.27 -2.48 21.16
CA SER A 215 -22.70 -1.89 19.88
C SER A 215 -21.56 -1.61 18.91
N TYR A 216 -20.31 -1.74 19.33
CA TYR A 216 -19.14 -1.47 18.51
C TYR A 216 -18.66 -2.74 17.81
N THR A 217 -18.31 -2.62 16.53
CA THR A 217 -17.66 -3.69 15.76
C THR A 217 -16.20 -3.35 15.57
N LEU A 218 -15.31 -4.19 16.09
CA LEU A 218 -13.86 -4.05 15.97
C LEU A 218 -13.36 -5.09 14.95
N PRO A 219 -13.01 -4.68 13.71
CA PRO A 219 -12.35 -5.57 12.77
C PRO A 219 -10.94 -5.92 13.25
N VAL A 220 -10.66 -7.20 13.43
CA VAL A 220 -9.35 -7.71 13.84
C VAL A 220 -8.80 -8.65 12.80
N HIS A 221 -7.47 -8.78 12.76
CA HIS A 221 -6.83 -9.76 11.88
C HIS A 221 -5.56 -10.33 12.50
N ALA A 222 -5.23 -11.52 12.04
CA ALA A 222 -3.92 -12.15 12.22
C ALA A 222 -3.42 -12.62 10.85
N MET A 223 -2.14 -12.44 10.57
CA MET A 223 -1.52 -12.81 9.31
C MET A 223 -0.16 -13.46 9.54
N GLY A 224 0.02 -14.67 9.01
CA GLY A 224 1.34 -15.26 8.79
C GLY A 224 1.83 -14.91 7.39
N LEU A 225 3.05 -14.42 7.29
CA LEU A 225 3.71 -14.09 6.04
C LEU A 225 5.08 -14.76 5.99
N TRP A 226 5.37 -15.41 4.88
CA TRP A 226 6.67 -16.00 4.59
C TRP A 226 7.24 -15.44 3.30
N ASN A 227 8.49 -15.02 3.35
CA ASN A 227 9.26 -14.64 2.17
C ASN A 227 10.26 -15.75 1.83
N PRO A 228 9.98 -16.57 0.80
CA PRO A 228 10.85 -17.70 0.41
C PRO A 228 12.26 -17.26 0.03
N GLN A 229 12.40 -16.09 -0.58
CA GLN A 229 13.68 -15.60 -1.10
C GLN A 229 14.62 -15.18 0.02
N SER A 230 14.13 -14.46 1.04
CA SER A 230 14.90 -14.06 2.21
C SER A 230 14.89 -15.11 3.33
N GLN A 231 14.07 -16.17 3.19
CA GLN A 231 13.82 -17.21 4.19
C GLN A 231 13.29 -16.65 5.54
N LYS A 232 12.65 -15.48 5.51
CA LYS A 232 12.09 -14.83 6.69
C LYS A 232 10.58 -15.10 6.79
N ALA A 233 10.14 -15.32 8.01
CA ALA A 233 8.72 -15.42 8.35
C ALA A 233 8.35 -14.31 9.33
N TYR A 234 7.13 -13.81 9.20
CA TYR A 234 6.59 -12.74 10.03
C TYR A 234 5.20 -13.11 10.51
N PHE A 235 4.83 -12.58 11.66
CA PHE A 235 3.48 -12.70 12.19
C PHE A 235 2.96 -11.31 12.54
N GLN A 236 1.79 -10.97 11.99
CA GLN A 236 1.12 -9.72 12.24
C GLN A 236 -0.22 -9.96 12.92
N ILE A 237 -0.52 -9.15 13.92
CA ILE A 237 -1.86 -8.97 14.47
C ILE A 237 -2.22 -7.49 14.41
N GLY A 238 -3.48 -7.20 14.16
CA GLY A 238 -3.94 -5.82 14.09
C GLY A 238 -5.44 -5.69 14.28
N ALA A 239 -5.84 -4.46 14.57
CA ALA A 239 -7.24 -4.07 14.71
C ALA A 239 -7.47 -2.71 14.04
N GLN A 240 -8.63 -2.55 13.40
CA GLN A 240 -9.07 -1.25 12.88
C GLN A 240 -9.90 -0.55 13.93
N ILE A 241 -9.28 0.43 14.59
CA ILE A 241 -9.86 1.15 15.74
C ILE A 241 -10.73 2.35 15.35
N VAL A 242 -10.60 2.85 14.12
CA VAL A 242 -11.46 3.91 13.54
C VAL A 242 -11.86 3.51 12.13
N ASN A 243 -13.13 3.71 11.80
CA ASN A 243 -13.69 3.52 10.46
C ASN A 243 -14.91 4.45 10.29
N LEU A 244 -14.66 5.64 9.77
CA LEU A 244 -15.67 6.68 9.54
C LEU A 244 -15.87 6.94 8.05
#